data_7de3a465fbae18777c729f22fbafe319
#
_entry.id   7de3a465fbae18777c729f22fbafe319
#
_cell.length_a   1.000
_cell.length_b   1.000
_cell.length_c   1.000
_cell.angle_alpha   90.00
_cell.angle_beta   90.00
_cell.angle_gamma   90.00
#
_symmetry.space_group_name_H-M   'P 1'
#
loop_
_entity.id
_entity.type
_entity.pdbx_description
1 polymer ?
#
loop_
_entity_poly.entity_id
_entity_poly.type
_entity_poly.pdbx_seq_one_letter_code
_entity_poly.pdbx_strand_id
1 'polypeptide(L)'
;SHKRPDISYHILSNCQHLVKEDIQRLETIQKKTTITWGIPLYATSSEQHDLIVGKPGAFNRLIDNLFILASTGATIELRTVLTGLNAVELPKLAMFISNHIPFISIWAIMAMEPIGFAKANREKVFFDHTIFPHPLNSALDICEIRNVNVTLYNFPRCTIAEKNRKYCAQSISDWKNKFIPECNGCIEKNSCSGFFEWYNKKWSWEGIQKITN
;
A
#
# COMPACT_ATOMS: atom_id res chain seq x y z
N SER A 1 22.37 11.05 25.75
CA SER A 1 21.30 10.36 24.95
C SER A 1 21.91 9.09 24.36
N HIS A 2 21.51 7.92 24.85
CA HIS A 2 21.99 6.65 24.30
C HIS A 2 21.38 6.49 22.90
N LYS A 3 22.22 6.51 21.87
CA LYS A 3 21.85 6.01 20.53
C LYS A 3 21.54 4.53 20.68
N ARG A 4 20.35 4.12 20.23
CA ARG A 4 20.08 2.72 19.91
C ARG A 4 20.07 2.59 18.38
N PRO A 5 21.23 2.40 17.76
CA PRO A 5 21.37 2.32 16.31
C PRO A 5 20.74 1.05 15.72
N ASP A 6 20.41 0.10 16.57
CA ASP A 6 19.80 -1.20 16.29
C ASP A 6 18.27 -1.17 16.16
N ILE A 7 17.63 -0.03 16.47
CA ILE A 7 16.16 0.10 16.36
C ILE A 7 15.80 0.95 15.16
N SER A 8 15.01 0.38 14.26
CA SER A 8 14.31 1.10 13.20
C SER A 8 12.84 1.30 13.57
N TYR A 9 12.28 2.45 13.23
CA TYR A 9 10.88 2.77 13.49
C TYR A 9 10.12 2.85 12.17
N HIS A 10 8.92 2.28 12.17
CA HIS A 10 7.95 2.49 11.10
C HIS A 10 6.77 3.26 11.68
N ILE A 11 6.62 4.52 11.29
CA ILE A 11 5.59 5.42 11.81
C ILE A 11 4.48 5.55 10.78
N LEU A 12 3.27 5.12 11.13
CA LEU A 12 2.10 5.32 10.30
C LEU A 12 1.46 6.66 10.66
N SER A 13 1.33 7.55 9.68
CA SER A 13 0.77 8.89 9.87
C SER A 13 -0.11 9.27 8.68
N ASN A 14 -1.22 9.94 8.95
CA ASN A 14 -2.03 10.55 7.90
C ASN A 14 -1.42 11.86 7.34
N CYS A 15 -0.29 12.26 7.89
CA CYS A 15 0.49 13.43 7.45
C CYS A 15 -0.32 14.76 7.40
N GLN A 16 -1.28 14.94 8.32
CA GLN A 16 -2.21 16.10 8.30
C GLN A 16 -1.77 17.26 9.20
N HIS A 17 -0.80 17.06 10.10
CA HIS A 17 -0.50 17.99 11.18
C HIS A 17 0.99 18.37 11.29
N LEU A 18 1.77 18.22 10.22
CA LEU A 18 3.13 18.74 10.19
C LEU A 18 3.10 20.27 10.01
N VAL A 19 3.93 20.95 10.79
CA VAL A 19 4.14 22.39 10.66
C VAL A 19 5.63 22.66 10.42
N LYS A 20 5.94 23.84 9.85
CA LYS A 20 7.33 24.18 9.50
C LYS A 20 8.28 24.16 10.71
N GLU A 21 7.77 24.44 11.88
CA GLU A 21 8.50 24.40 13.15
C GLU A 21 8.98 23.00 13.55
N ASP A 22 8.36 21.96 12.99
CA ASP A 22 8.78 20.57 13.24
C ASP A 22 10.01 20.15 12.43
N ILE A 23 10.38 20.89 11.37
CA ILE A 23 11.45 20.50 10.44
C ILE A 23 12.75 20.20 11.19
N GLN A 24 13.23 21.14 12.03
CA GLN A 24 14.49 20.94 12.75
C GLN A 24 14.45 19.77 13.72
N ARG A 25 13.29 19.52 14.33
CA ARG A 25 13.08 18.37 15.24
C ARG A 25 13.12 17.07 14.44
N LEU A 26 12.44 17.00 13.31
CA LEU A 26 12.40 15.85 12.43
C LEU A 26 13.78 15.52 11.88
N GLU A 27 14.53 16.50 11.37
CA GLU A 27 15.91 16.34 10.92
C GLU A 27 16.81 15.79 12.02
N THR A 28 16.67 16.34 13.25
CA THR A 28 17.46 15.90 14.39
C THR A 28 17.18 14.45 14.76
N ILE A 29 15.92 14.04 14.74
CA ILE A 29 15.51 12.67 15.05
C ILE A 29 15.99 11.71 13.97
N GLN A 30 15.80 12.04 12.71
CA GLN A 30 16.16 11.19 11.56
C GLN A 30 17.69 11.00 11.43
N LYS A 31 18.51 11.97 11.88
CA LYS A 31 19.97 11.79 11.98
C LYS A 31 20.38 10.78 13.08
N LYS A 32 19.51 10.53 14.05
CA LYS A 32 19.81 9.68 15.22
C LYS A 32 19.26 8.27 15.12
N THR A 33 18.24 8.05 14.28
CA THR A 33 17.56 6.77 14.17
C THR A 33 16.95 6.60 12.78
N THR A 34 16.82 5.36 12.34
CA THR A 34 16.17 5.04 11.07
C THR A 34 14.65 5.07 11.24
N ILE A 35 13.99 5.97 10.51
CA ILE A 35 12.53 6.09 10.53
C ILE A 35 12.00 5.98 9.11
N THR A 36 11.05 5.06 8.91
CA THR A 36 10.24 5.00 7.70
C THR A 36 8.84 5.52 8.01
N TRP A 37 8.39 6.49 7.23
CA TRP A 37 7.06 7.09 7.36
C TRP A 37 6.10 6.44 6.39
N GLY A 38 5.12 5.71 6.91
CA GLY A 38 4.03 5.13 6.13
C GLY A 38 2.88 6.13 5.97
N ILE A 39 2.71 6.68 4.77
CA ILE A 39 1.78 7.78 4.48
C ILE A 39 0.71 7.32 3.49
N PRO A 40 -0.61 7.43 3.80
CA PRO A 40 -1.66 7.02 2.89
C PRO A 40 -1.88 8.03 1.75
N LEU A 41 -1.91 7.53 0.50
CA LEU A 41 -2.34 8.30 -0.68
C LEU A 41 -3.28 7.44 -1.52
N TYR A 42 -4.50 7.92 -1.78
CA TYR A 42 -5.55 7.11 -2.41
C TYR A 42 -5.95 7.56 -3.82
N ALA A 43 -5.67 8.79 -4.20
CA ALA A 43 -6.03 9.35 -5.50
C ALA A 43 -5.10 10.50 -5.89
N THR A 44 -5.22 10.97 -7.13
CA THR A 44 -4.43 12.07 -7.69
C THR A 44 -5.11 13.43 -7.59
N SER A 45 -6.35 13.46 -7.12
CA SER A 45 -7.15 14.68 -6.96
C SER A 45 -7.67 14.83 -5.53
N SER A 46 -7.88 16.07 -5.11
CA SER A 46 -8.48 16.39 -3.81
C SER A 46 -9.90 15.82 -3.68
N GLU A 47 -10.69 15.92 -4.75
CA GLU A 47 -12.07 15.43 -4.76
C GLU A 47 -12.13 13.93 -4.39
N GLN A 48 -11.37 13.12 -5.08
CA GLN A 48 -11.40 11.67 -4.90
C GLN A 48 -10.70 11.23 -3.62
N HIS A 49 -9.55 11.84 -3.28
CA HIS A 49 -8.84 11.50 -2.05
C HIS A 49 -9.65 11.86 -0.82
N ASP A 50 -10.19 13.08 -0.78
CA ASP A 50 -10.98 13.60 0.34
C ASP A 50 -12.27 12.78 0.54
N LEU A 51 -12.90 12.34 -0.58
CA LEU A 51 -14.04 11.43 -0.53
C LEU A 51 -13.67 10.10 0.15
N ILE A 52 -12.53 9.51 -0.22
CA ILE A 52 -12.10 8.21 0.33
C ILE A 52 -11.76 8.32 1.82
N VAL A 53 -11.06 9.39 2.23
CA VAL A 53 -10.67 9.58 3.63
C VAL A 53 -11.76 10.25 4.48
N GLY A 54 -12.84 10.72 3.85
CA GLY A 54 -13.95 11.38 4.54
C GLY A 54 -13.61 12.75 5.12
N LYS A 55 -12.63 13.46 4.56
CA LYS A 55 -12.18 14.76 5.12
C LYS A 55 -11.81 15.77 4.04
N PRO A 56 -12.59 16.84 3.86
CA PRO A 56 -12.28 17.93 2.92
C PRO A 56 -10.92 18.57 3.19
N GLY A 57 -10.17 18.83 2.11
CA GLY A 57 -8.85 19.44 2.14
C GLY A 57 -7.73 18.53 2.64
N ALA A 58 -8.00 17.24 2.83
CA ALA A 58 -6.99 16.29 3.29
C ALA A 58 -5.88 16.07 2.24
N PHE A 59 -6.23 16.02 0.95
CA PHE A 59 -5.28 15.85 -0.13
C PHE A 59 -4.24 16.97 -0.17
N ASN A 60 -4.67 18.21 -0.19
CA ASN A 60 -3.76 19.36 -0.29
C ASN A 60 -2.80 19.40 0.91
N ARG A 61 -3.34 19.23 2.13
CA ARG A 61 -2.49 19.16 3.34
C ARG A 61 -1.52 17.99 3.31
N LEU A 62 -1.95 16.84 2.80
CA LEU A 62 -1.09 15.68 2.64
C LEU A 62 0.07 15.97 1.69
N ILE A 63 -0.20 16.53 0.52
CA ILE A 63 0.83 16.86 -0.48
C ILE A 63 1.83 17.88 0.08
N ASP A 64 1.35 18.97 0.66
CA ASP A 64 2.20 20.00 1.28
C ASP A 64 3.11 19.38 2.35
N ASN A 65 2.53 18.55 3.21
CA ASN A 65 3.26 17.92 4.30
C ASN A 65 4.21 16.81 3.82
N LEU A 66 3.92 16.13 2.71
CA LEU A 66 4.87 15.21 2.07
C LEU A 66 6.14 15.93 1.63
N PHE A 67 6.03 17.11 1.04
CA PHE A 67 7.20 17.92 0.66
C PHE A 67 7.97 18.42 1.88
N ILE A 68 7.28 18.83 2.94
CA ILE A 68 7.92 19.19 4.22
C ILE A 68 8.68 17.97 4.77
N LEU A 69 8.05 16.81 4.82
CA LEU A 69 8.67 15.60 5.33
C LEU A 69 9.89 15.18 4.48
N ALA A 70 9.77 15.25 3.15
CA ALA A 70 10.86 14.96 2.24
C ALA A 70 12.06 15.90 2.43
N SER A 71 11.81 17.20 2.68
CA SER A 71 12.87 18.19 2.91
C SER A 71 13.72 17.89 4.13
N THR A 72 13.22 17.09 5.08
CA THR A 72 13.96 16.64 6.26
C THR A 72 14.84 15.40 6.00
N GLY A 73 14.87 14.87 4.78
CA GLY A 73 15.57 13.63 4.44
C GLY A 73 14.85 12.36 4.91
N ALA A 74 13.54 12.43 5.11
CA ALA A 74 12.74 11.31 5.58
C ALA A 74 12.66 10.17 4.56
N THR A 75 12.72 8.93 5.03
CA THR A 75 12.34 7.76 4.25
C THR A 75 10.82 7.63 4.23
N ILE A 76 10.22 7.73 3.04
CA ILE A 76 8.75 7.76 2.88
C ILE A 76 8.28 6.52 2.13
N GLU A 77 7.38 5.76 2.76
CA GLU A 77 6.58 4.72 2.14
C GLU A 77 5.17 5.28 1.87
N LEU A 78 4.78 5.40 0.59
CA LEU A 78 3.37 5.67 0.27
C LEU A 78 2.56 4.39 0.41
N ARG A 79 1.36 4.50 0.95
CA ARG A 79 0.47 3.36 1.20
C ARG A 79 -0.88 3.58 0.54
N THR A 80 -1.28 2.66 -0.31
CA THR A 80 -2.58 2.71 -0.99
C THR A 80 -3.31 1.39 -0.76
N VAL A 81 -4.43 1.41 -0.04
CA VAL A 81 -5.33 0.25 0.02
C VAL A 81 -6.15 0.24 -1.28
N LEU A 82 -6.07 -0.86 -2.02
CA LEU A 82 -6.83 -1.06 -3.25
C LEU A 82 -8.30 -1.32 -2.92
N THR A 83 -9.17 -0.46 -3.42
CA THR A 83 -10.62 -0.52 -3.20
C THR A 83 -11.38 -0.23 -4.48
N GLY A 84 -12.68 -0.51 -4.52
CA GLY A 84 -13.56 -0.13 -5.63
C GLY A 84 -13.61 1.38 -5.89
N LEU A 85 -13.20 2.19 -4.91
CA LEU A 85 -13.21 3.64 -5.05
C LEU A 85 -11.98 4.21 -5.78
N ASN A 86 -10.86 3.48 -5.81
CA ASN A 86 -9.61 3.97 -6.40
C ASN A 86 -8.97 3.03 -7.43
N ALA A 87 -9.46 1.82 -7.57
CA ALA A 87 -8.83 0.81 -8.44
C ALA A 87 -8.64 1.30 -9.88
N VAL A 88 -9.66 1.89 -10.50
CA VAL A 88 -9.62 2.35 -11.88
C VAL A 88 -8.59 3.47 -12.10
N GLU A 89 -8.35 4.28 -11.07
CA GLU A 89 -7.41 5.40 -11.11
C GLU A 89 -5.97 5.00 -10.75
N LEU A 90 -5.72 3.73 -10.40
CA LEU A 90 -4.41 3.26 -9.96
C LEU A 90 -3.28 3.54 -10.96
N PRO A 91 -3.48 3.38 -12.31
CA PRO A 91 -2.47 3.76 -13.29
C PRO A 91 -2.15 5.27 -13.28
N LYS A 92 -3.15 6.12 -13.09
CA LYS A 92 -2.94 7.56 -12.97
C LYS A 92 -2.17 7.89 -11.70
N LEU A 93 -2.44 7.17 -10.60
CA LEU A 93 -1.70 7.33 -9.36
C LEU A 93 -0.22 6.94 -9.52
N ALA A 94 0.10 5.86 -10.25
CA ALA A 94 1.46 5.48 -10.59
C ALA A 94 2.19 6.59 -11.37
N MET A 95 1.53 7.17 -12.38
CA MET A 95 2.06 8.32 -13.14
C MET A 95 2.26 9.56 -12.25
N PHE A 96 1.30 9.86 -11.38
CA PHE A 96 1.40 10.98 -10.44
C PHE A 96 2.60 10.81 -9.51
N ILE A 97 2.78 9.62 -8.93
CA ILE A 97 3.90 9.30 -8.06
C ILE A 97 5.23 9.54 -8.78
N SER A 98 5.38 8.98 -9.98
CA SER A 98 6.62 9.11 -10.74
C SER A 98 6.95 10.54 -11.16
N ASN A 99 5.94 11.36 -11.45
CA ASN A 99 6.14 12.70 -11.99
C ASN A 99 6.24 13.79 -10.91
N HIS A 100 5.50 13.63 -9.79
CA HIS A 100 5.33 14.72 -8.82
C HIS A 100 5.95 14.42 -7.44
N ILE A 101 6.11 13.15 -7.08
CA ILE A 101 6.67 12.75 -5.78
C ILE A 101 7.73 11.64 -5.91
N PRO A 102 8.72 11.81 -6.80
CA PRO A 102 9.74 10.78 -7.09
C PRO A 102 10.71 10.53 -5.92
N PHE A 103 10.62 11.33 -4.86
CA PHE A 103 11.44 11.21 -3.66
C PHE A 103 10.96 10.15 -2.68
N ILE A 104 9.85 9.48 -2.93
CA ILE A 104 9.41 8.38 -2.07
C ILE A 104 10.35 7.17 -2.22
N SER A 105 10.50 6.42 -1.15
CA SER A 105 11.35 5.22 -1.15
C SER A 105 10.65 4.03 -1.77
N ILE A 106 9.34 3.90 -1.53
CA ILE A 106 8.53 2.78 -2.01
C ILE A 106 7.04 3.13 -2.02
N TRP A 107 6.31 2.58 -2.97
CA TRP A 107 4.86 2.60 -3.00
C TRP A 107 4.31 1.23 -2.60
N ALA A 108 3.65 1.15 -1.45
CA ALA A 108 3.00 -0.05 -0.93
C ALA A 108 1.53 -0.07 -1.35
N ILE A 109 1.17 -0.96 -2.27
CA ILE A 109 -0.22 -1.24 -2.64
C ILE A 109 -0.69 -2.40 -1.78
N MET A 110 -1.83 -2.26 -1.13
CA MET A 110 -2.32 -3.23 -0.15
C MET A 110 -3.69 -3.76 -0.54
N ALA A 111 -3.87 -5.08 -0.51
CA ALA A 111 -5.22 -5.64 -0.61
C ALA A 111 -6.03 -5.21 0.62
N MET A 112 -7.31 -4.90 0.38
CA MET A 112 -8.21 -4.46 1.43
C MET A 112 -8.54 -5.60 2.40
N GLU A 113 -8.40 -5.33 3.69
CA GLU A 113 -8.85 -6.22 4.76
C GLU A 113 -10.34 -5.99 5.05
N PRO A 114 -11.22 -7.00 4.90
CA PRO A 114 -12.67 -6.83 5.02
C PRO A 114 -13.14 -6.85 6.48
N ILE A 115 -12.71 -5.88 7.27
CA ILE A 115 -13.09 -5.69 8.68
C ILE A 115 -13.70 -4.33 8.92
N GLY A 116 -14.35 -4.14 10.06
CA GLY A 116 -14.91 -2.85 10.47
C GLY A 116 -15.82 -2.23 9.40
N PHE A 117 -15.57 -0.96 9.08
CA PHE A 117 -16.34 -0.22 8.07
C PHE A 117 -16.21 -0.79 6.64
N ALA A 118 -15.09 -1.41 6.30
CA ALA A 118 -14.94 -2.08 5.01
C ALA A 118 -15.93 -3.23 4.87
N LYS A 119 -16.17 -3.99 5.95
CA LYS A 119 -17.17 -5.05 5.97
C LYS A 119 -18.60 -4.52 5.81
N ALA A 120 -18.92 -3.41 6.46
CA ALA A 120 -20.25 -2.78 6.38
C ALA A 120 -20.53 -2.15 5.00
N ASN A 121 -19.48 -1.69 4.30
CA ASN A 121 -19.57 -0.99 3.01
C ASN A 121 -19.04 -1.81 1.83
N ARG A 122 -19.04 -3.13 1.93
CA ARG A 122 -18.43 -4.05 0.96
C ARG A 122 -18.74 -3.72 -0.49
N GLU A 123 -20.00 -3.51 -0.82
CA GLU A 123 -20.46 -3.26 -2.20
C GLU A 123 -19.80 -2.03 -2.84
N LYS A 124 -19.43 -1.05 -2.01
CA LYS A 124 -18.75 0.17 -2.47
C LYS A 124 -17.24 0.04 -2.52
N VAL A 125 -16.67 -0.72 -1.59
CA VAL A 125 -15.21 -0.69 -1.37
C VAL A 125 -14.49 -1.96 -1.83
N PHE A 126 -15.20 -3.08 -1.99
CA PHE A 126 -14.57 -4.30 -2.47
C PHE A 126 -14.23 -4.18 -3.97
N PHE A 127 -13.02 -4.62 -4.31
CA PHE A 127 -12.57 -4.72 -5.69
C PHE A 127 -11.95 -6.09 -5.93
N ASP A 128 -12.48 -6.81 -6.90
CA ASP A 128 -11.91 -8.08 -7.30
C ASP A 128 -10.89 -7.86 -8.45
N HIS A 129 -9.63 -7.75 -8.06
CA HIS A 129 -8.53 -7.59 -8.99
C HIS A 129 -8.21 -8.86 -9.79
N THR A 130 -8.82 -10.00 -9.48
CA THR A 130 -8.65 -11.23 -10.23
C THR A 130 -9.56 -11.28 -11.46
N ILE A 131 -10.74 -10.62 -11.38
CA ILE A 131 -11.67 -10.46 -12.51
C ILE A 131 -11.30 -9.22 -13.34
N PHE A 132 -10.89 -8.14 -12.66
CA PHE A 132 -10.51 -6.88 -13.28
C PHE A 132 -9.03 -6.56 -13.04
N PRO A 133 -8.09 -7.36 -13.60
CA PRO A 133 -6.66 -7.22 -13.29
C PRO A 133 -6.00 -6.01 -13.96
N HIS A 134 -6.63 -5.43 -14.99
CA HIS A 134 -6.03 -4.39 -15.82
C HIS A 134 -5.53 -3.17 -15.01
N PRO A 135 -6.30 -2.56 -14.09
CA PRO A 135 -5.83 -1.37 -13.38
C PRO A 135 -4.56 -1.63 -12.56
N LEU A 136 -4.52 -2.75 -11.84
CA LEU A 136 -3.35 -3.12 -11.04
C LEU A 136 -2.14 -3.43 -11.93
N ASN A 137 -2.33 -4.25 -12.96
CA ASN A 137 -1.25 -4.61 -13.89
C ASN A 137 -0.68 -3.38 -14.60
N SER A 138 -1.54 -2.49 -15.10
CA SER A 138 -1.09 -1.25 -15.76
C SER A 138 -0.33 -0.32 -14.80
N ALA A 139 -0.77 -0.22 -13.55
CA ALA A 139 -0.04 0.57 -12.56
C ALA A 139 1.37 -0.01 -12.30
N LEU A 140 1.49 -1.34 -12.19
CA LEU A 140 2.76 -2.02 -12.00
C LEU A 140 3.68 -1.89 -13.24
N ASP A 141 3.13 -2.00 -14.44
CA ASP A 141 3.89 -1.77 -15.68
C ASP A 141 4.44 -0.33 -15.75
N ILE A 142 3.65 0.67 -15.33
CA ILE A 142 4.11 2.06 -15.22
C ILE A 142 5.24 2.19 -14.18
N CYS A 143 5.08 1.57 -13.02
CA CYS A 143 6.11 1.57 -11.98
C CYS A 143 7.44 0.97 -12.51
N GLU A 144 7.37 -0.14 -13.23
CA GLU A 144 8.55 -0.77 -13.82
C GLU A 144 9.24 0.16 -14.84
N ILE A 145 8.48 0.75 -15.76
CA ILE A 145 9.00 1.67 -16.79
C ILE A 145 9.61 2.94 -16.17
N ARG A 146 8.99 3.43 -15.10
CA ARG A 146 9.36 4.70 -14.45
C ARG A 146 10.31 4.54 -13.26
N ASN A 147 10.78 3.32 -12.98
CA ASN A 147 11.64 2.99 -11.84
C ASN A 147 11.04 3.43 -10.48
N VAL A 148 9.73 3.29 -10.32
CA VAL A 148 9.07 3.47 -9.02
C VAL A 148 9.15 2.15 -8.27
N ASN A 149 9.82 2.13 -7.12
CA ASN A 149 9.81 0.96 -6.25
C ASN A 149 8.39 0.69 -5.76
N VAL A 150 7.89 -0.51 -5.98
CA VAL A 150 6.53 -0.90 -5.59
C VAL A 150 6.54 -2.25 -4.87
N THR A 151 5.64 -2.41 -3.91
CA THR A 151 5.41 -3.69 -3.23
C THR A 151 3.91 -3.93 -3.05
N LEU A 152 3.51 -5.20 -3.13
CA LEU A 152 2.13 -5.66 -2.96
C LEU A 152 2.01 -6.37 -1.61
N TYR A 153 1.28 -5.77 -0.67
CA TYR A 153 1.00 -6.38 0.63
C TYR A 153 -0.38 -7.04 0.66
N ASN A 154 -0.44 -8.21 1.27
CA ASN A 154 -1.68 -8.96 1.49
C ASN A 154 -2.36 -9.45 0.19
N PHE A 155 -1.61 -9.54 -0.89
CA PHE A 155 -2.08 -10.18 -2.11
C PHE A 155 -1.57 -11.62 -2.16
N PRO A 156 -2.45 -12.64 -2.11
CA PRO A 156 -2.04 -14.02 -2.37
C PRO A 156 -1.46 -14.10 -3.78
N ARG A 157 -0.29 -14.75 -3.92
CA ARG A 157 0.45 -14.77 -5.20
C ARG A 157 -0.36 -15.34 -6.37
N CYS A 158 -1.27 -16.29 -6.08
CA CYS A 158 -2.19 -16.86 -7.06
C CYS A 158 -3.25 -15.88 -7.61
N THR A 159 -3.43 -14.73 -6.97
CA THR A 159 -4.35 -13.67 -7.43
C THR A 159 -3.65 -12.61 -8.30
N ILE A 160 -2.34 -12.75 -8.48
CA ILE A 160 -1.50 -11.78 -9.21
C ILE A 160 -0.93 -12.42 -10.46
N ALA A 161 -0.91 -11.67 -11.57
CA ALA A 161 -0.30 -12.11 -12.81
C ALA A 161 1.16 -12.54 -12.58
N GLU A 162 1.60 -13.61 -13.21
CA GLU A 162 2.92 -14.23 -12.99
C GLU A 162 4.07 -13.21 -13.03
N LYS A 163 4.11 -12.37 -14.07
CA LYS A 163 5.14 -11.32 -14.24
C LYS A 163 5.22 -10.35 -13.05
N ASN A 164 4.12 -10.20 -12.32
CA ASN A 164 3.97 -9.24 -11.22
C ASN A 164 4.13 -9.87 -9.82
N ARG A 165 4.25 -11.20 -9.72
CA ARG A 165 4.46 -11.89 -8.43
C ARG A 165 5.74 -11.47 -7.71
N LYS A 166 6.73 -10.96 -8.46
CA LYS A 166 7.98 -10.41 -7.91
C LYS A 166 7.74 -9.25 -6.92
N TYR A 167 6.62 -8.55 -7.05
CA TYR A 167 6.24 -7.43 -6.15
C TYR A 167 5.51 -7.88 -4.89
N CYS A 168 5.05 -9.14 -4.81
CA CYS A 168 4.30 -9.63 -3.66
C CYS A 168 5.21 -9.82 -2.45
N ALA A 169 4.93 -9.10 -1.36
CA ALA A 169 5.57 -9.31 -0.07
C ALA A 169 4.95 -10.50 0.67
N GLN A 170 5.77 -11.20 1.45
CA GLN A 170 5.25 -12.12 2.47
C GLN A 170 4.54 -11.32 3.58
N SER A 171 3.67 -11.98 4.31
CA SER A 171 3.02 -11.32 5.45
C SER A 171 4.02 -10.97 6.54
N ILE A 172 3.77 -9.81 7.15
CA ILE A 172 4.56 -9.32 8.29
C ILE A 172 4.18 -10.05 9.59
N SER A 173 3.01 -10.72 9.62
CA SER A 173 2.47 -11.33 10.85
C SER A 173 1.77 -12.65 10.59
N ASP A 174 2.22 -13.71 11.26
CA ASP A 174 1.71 -15.07 11.11
C ASP A 174 0.23 -15.23 11.52
N TRP A 175 -0.26 -14.40 12.44
CA TRP A 175 -1.61 -14.48 12.95
C TRP A 175 -2.69 -13.88 12.05
N LYS A 176 -2.31 -13.07 11.06
CA LYS A 176 -3.27 -12.46 10.11
C LYS A 176 -3.62 -13.37 8.94
N ASN A 177 -2.79 -14.35 8.66
CA ASN A 177 -2.84 -15.09 7.41
C ASN A 177 -3.14 -16.55 7.63
N LYS A 178 -4.05 -17.04 6.82
CA LYS A 178 -4.34 -18.47 6.72
C LYS A 178 -4.16 -18.96 5.29
N PHE A 179 -3.98 -20.27 5.18
CA PHE A 179 -4.03 -20.98 3.91
C PHE A 179 -5.34 -21.74 3.80
N ILE A 180 -6.00 -21.60 2.68
CA ILE A 180 -7.26 -22.29 2.36
C ILE A 180 -6.98 -23.66 1.72
N PRO A 181 -7.98 -24.57 1.61
CA PRO A 181 -7.79 -25.89 1.01
C PRO A 181 -7.17 -25.84 -0.39
N GLU A 182 -7.46 -24.82 -1.18
CA GLU A 182 -6.91 -24.59 -2.52
C GLU A 182 -5.39 -24.34 -2.52
N CYS A 183 -4.82 -23.98 -1.37
CA CYS A 183 -3.37 -23.83 -1.20
C CYS A 183 -2.63 -25.17 -1.07
N ASN A 184 -3.33 -26.29 -0.95
CA ASN A 184 -2.70 -27.60 -0.86
C ASN A 184 -2.02 -27.97 -2.19
N GLY A 185 -0.71 -28.26 -2.11
CA GLY A 185 0.12 -28.53 -3.29
C GLY A 185 0.47 -27.30 -4.14
N CYS A 186 0.25 -26.08 -3.63
CA CYS A 186 0.73 -24.86 -4.27
C CYS A 186 2.23 -24.71 -4.07
N ILE A 187 2.99 -24.56 -5.16
CA ILE A 187 4.47 -24.43 -5.10
C ILE A 187 4.91 -23.09 -4.51
N GLU A 188 4.09 -22.07 -4.61
CA GLU A 188 4.36 -20.71 -4.12
C GLU A 188 3.93 -20.51 -2.65
N LYS A 189 3.45 -21.56 -1.97
CA LYS A 189 2.87 -21.45 -0.62
C LYS A 189 3.84 -20.80 0.39
N ASN A 190 5.12 -21.18 0.34
CA ASN A 190 6.13 -20.71 1.28
C ASN A 190 6.52 -19.22 1.06
N SER A 191 6.29 -18.70 -0.13
CA SER A 191 6.59 -17.30 -0.51
C SER A 191 5.34 -16.42 -0.50
N CYS A 192 4.16 -17.00 -0.20
CA CYS A 192 2.88 -16.33 -0.31
C CYS A 192 2.47 -15.69 1.00
N SER A 193 1.83 -14.53 0.93
CA SER A 193 1.22 -13.89 2.09
C SER A 193 0.05 -14.69 2.67
N GLY A 194 -0.52 -15.65 1.90
CA GLY A 194 -1.76 -16.31 2.28
C GLY A 194 -2.96 -15.36 2.21
N PHE A 195 -4.03 -15.78 2.87
CA PHE A 195 -5.28 -15.04 2.94
C PHE A 195 -5.46 -14.46 4.33
N PHE A 196 -6.20 -13.38 4.45
CA PHE A 196 -6.59 -12.86 5.75
C PHE A 196 -7.36 -13.90 6.58
N GLU A 197 -7.21 -13.85 7.90
CA GLU A 197 -7.95 -14.74 8.81
C GLU A 197 -9.48 -14.67 8.58
N TRP A 198 -9.98 -13.48 8.27
CA TRP A 198 -11.39 -13.18 7.99
C TRP A 198 -11.88 -13.65 6.62
N TYR A 199 -10.98 -14.14 5.76
CA TYR A 199 -11.31 -14.58 4.42
C TYR A 199 -12.27 -15.78 4.44
N ASN A 200 -13.34 -15.70 3.69
CA ASN A 200 -14.32 -16.76 3.50
C ASN A 200 -14.97 -16.63 2.10
N LYS A 201 -15.80 -17.62 1.72
CA LYS A 201 -16.45 -17.65 0.40
C LYS A 201 -17.27 -16.38 0.07
N LYS A 202 -17.83 -15.70 1.07
CA LYS A 202 -18.60 -14.45 0.87
C LYS A 202 -17.67 -13.26 0.54
N TRP A 203 -16.40 -13.34 0.91
CA TRP A 203 -15.37 -12.31 0.75
C TRP A 203 -14.22 -12.80 -0.13
N SER A 204 -14.51 -13.74 -1.04
CA SER A 204 -13.51 -14.31 -1.91
C SER A 204 -13.29 -13.50 -3.17
N TRP A 205 -12.08 -13.55 -3.68
CA TRP A 205 -11.78 -13.26 -5.07
C TRP A 205 -12.14 -14.47 -5.91
N GLU A 206 -12.74 -14.26 -7.10
CA GLU A 206 -13.24 -15.38 -7.93
C GLU A 206 -12.11 -16.13 -8.65
N GLY A 207 -11.04 -15.41 -9.02
CA GLY A 207 -9.94 -15.96 -9.82
C GLY A 207 -8.84 -16.67 -9.03
N ILE A 208 -9.16 -17.30 -7.88
CA ILE A 208 -8.17 -18.03 -7.10
C ILE A 208 -7.88 -19.38 -7.76
N GLN A 209 -6.62 -19.58 -8.15
CA GLN A 209 -6.13 -20.84 -8.68
C GLN A 209 -4.75 -21.17 -8.09
N LYS A 210 -4.58 -22.41 -7.61
CA LYS A 210 -3.27 -22.84 -7.11
C LYS A 210 -2.22 -22.80 -8.23
N ILE A 211 -1.02 -22.42 -7.87
CA ILE A 211 0.12 -22.41 -8.79
C ILE A 211 0.80 -23.76 -8.71
N THR A 212 0.92 -24.44 -9.88
CA THR A 212 1.45 -25.80 -9.99
C THR A 212 2.72 -25.90 -10.83
N ASN A 213 3.01 -24.90 -11.65
CA ASN A 213 4.19 -24.81 -12.52
C ASN A 213 4.80 -23.42 -12.43
#